data_949290e806ade58244cbc9eacc8ebd99
#
_entry.id   949290e806ade58244cbc9eacc8ebd99
#
_cell.length_a   1.000
_cell.length_b   1.000
_cell.length_c   1.000
_cell.angle_alpha   90.00
_cell.angle_beta   90.00
_cell.angle_gamma   90.00
#
_symmetry.space_group_name_H-M   'P 1'
#
loop_
_entity.id
_entity.type
_entity.pdbx_description
1 polymer ?
#
loop_
_entity_poly.entity_id
_entity_poly.type
_entity_poly.pdbx_seq_one_letter_code
_entity_poly.pdbx_strand_id
1 'polypeptide(L)'
;GYVRSDGSVGTANHWLVVPMVFCENGNIETLKTSMLRALGLSKRNQYEVFSQSLADAYSRGENPDSVSLPESTNHEPSPIFPNIDGIKFLTHGLGCGETRGISEELCALLAGYACNPNVSGITILSLGCQHAQVSILEDEIAKRCPNFDKPLLVFEQQKYSSEREMLEQAIRQTYAGLSHINELKRAPAPLSKLCLGMECGASDGFSGISANPAMGHAADLLAAIGGRLI
;
A
#
# COMPACT_ATOMS: atom_id res chain seq x y z
N GLY A 1 9.99 16.57 0.20
CA GLY A 1 9.14 15.57 0.83
C GLY A 1 7.74 16.09 1.10
N TYR A 2 6.87 15.21 1.54
CA TYR A 2 5.52 15.59 2.00
C TYR A 2 5.58 15.87 3.51
N VAL A 3 5.43 17.12 3.89
CA VAL A 3 5.44 17.52 5.31
C VAL A 3 4.07 17.20 5.92
N ARG A 4 4.07 16.47 7.05
CA ARG A 4 2.87 16.10 7.78
C ARG A 4 2.62 17.08 8.93
N SER A 5 1.40 17.10 9.46
CA SER A 5 0.99 17.99 10.58
C SER A 5 1.81 17.79 11.84
N ASP A 6 2.29 16.56 12.10
CA ASP A 6 3.15 16.21 13.23
C ASP A 6 4.63 16.59 13.02
N GLY A 7 4.95 17.24 11.89
CA GLY A 7 6.31 17.62 11.50
C GLY A 7 7.17 16.48 10.97
N SER A 8 6.62 15.27 10.79
CA SER A 8 7.29 14.20 10.05
C SER A 8 7.27 14.50 8.56
N VAL A 9 8.14 13.83 7.78
CA VAL A 9 8.27 14.07 6.35
C VAL A 9 8.28 12.73 5.61
N GLY A 10 7.31 12.54 4.74
CA GLY A 10 7.27 11.40 3.83
C GLY A 10 8.05 11.66 2.55
N THR A 11 8.73 10.65 2.04
CA THR A 11 9.31 10.64 0.69
C THR A 11 8.29 10.27 -0.37
N ALA A 12 7.15 9.73 0.04
CA ALA A 12 6.03 9.35 -0.80
C ALA A 12 4.68 9.78 -0.20
N ASN A 13 3.64 9.75 -1.02
CA ASN A 13 2.26 10.09 -0.69
C ASN A 13 1.36 8.92 -1.11
N HIS A 14 1.31 7.87 -0.28
CA HIS A 14 0.53 6.67 -0.53
C HIS A 14 -0.81 6.68 0.21
N TRP A 15 -1.81 6.09 -0.43
CA TRP A 15 -3.01 5.60 0.25
C TRP A 15 -2.83 4.12 0.60
N LEU A 16 -3.26 3.72 1.80
CA LEU A 16 -3.18 2.35 2.26
C LEU A 16 -4.57 1.71 2.31
N VAL A 17 -4.72 0.49 1.83
CA VAL A 17 -5.94 -0.31 1.92
C VAL A 17 -5.58 -1.63 2.59
N VAL A 18 -6.18 -1.91 3.75
CA VAL A 18 -5.83 -3.07 4.58
C VAL A 18 -7.06 -3.79 5.09
N PRO A 19 -7.01 -5.14 5.22
CA PRO A 19 -8.02 -5.88 5.94
C PRO A 19 -7.64 -6.00 7.42
N MET A 20 -8.64 -6.05 8.31
CA MET A 20 -8.45 -6.44 9.71
C MET A 20 -8.43 -7.96 9.89
N VAL A 21 -8.90 -8.69 8.90
CA VAL A 21 -8.99 -10.16 8.92
C VAL A 21 -8.82 -10.72 7.51
N PHE A 22 -8.21 -11.89 7.41
CA PHE A 22 -7.95 -12.56 6.13
C PHE A 22 -9.22 -12.83 5.29
N CYS A 23 -10.39 -12.91 5.92
CA CYS A 23 -11.68 -13.06 5.22
C CYS A 23 -11.95 -11.91 4.24
N GLU A 24 -11.43 -10.72 4.52
CA GLU A 24 -11.58 -9.55 3.67
C GLU A 24 -10.56 -9.48 2.50
N ASN A 25 -9.62 -10.41 2.41
CA ASN A 25 -8.60 -10.41 1.34
C ASN A 25 -9.22 -10.40 -0.07
N GLY A 26 -10.34 -11.13 -0.27
CA GLY A 26 -11.07 -11.14 -1.54
C GLY A 26 -11.60 -9.75 -1.90
N ASN A 27 -12.12 -9.03 -0.91
CA ASN A 27 -12.61 -7.67 -1.05
C ASN A 27 -11.48 -6.67 -1.32
N ILE A 28 -10.31 -6.86 -0.68
CA ILE A 28 -9.09 -6.08 -0.98
C ILE A 28 -8.67 -6.25 -2.44
N GLU A 29 -8.64 -7.46 -2.99
CA GLU A 29 -8.30 -7.71 -4.39
C GLU A 29 -9.36 -7.13 -5.35
N THR A 30 -10.64 -7.14 -4.96
CA THR A 30 -11.72 -6.50 -5.71
C THR A 30 -11.52 -4.99 -5.79
N LEU A 31 -11.23 -4.33 -4.68
CA LEU A 31 -10.90 -2.90 -4.66
C LEU A 31 -9.67 -2.60 -5.53
N LYS A 32 -8.60 -3.38 -5.36
CA LYS A 32 -7.34 -3.23 -6.10
C LYS A 32 -7.54 -3.31 -7.62
N THR A 33 -8.19 -4.37 -8.10
CA THR A 33 -8.43 -4.56 -9.52
C THR A 33 -9.36 -3.51 -10.11
N SER A 34 -10.35 -3.06 -9.34
CA SER A 34 -11.32 -2.03 -9.76
C SER A 34 -10.69 -0.63 -9.83
N MET A 35 -9.82 -0.29 -8.87
CA MET A 35 -9.33 1.08 -8.70
C MET A 35 -8.02 1.36 -9.45
N LEU A 36 -7.02 0.46 -9.38
CA LEU A 36 -5.68 0.76 -9.90
C LEU A 36 -5.68 1.11 -11.38
N ARG A 37 -6.42 0.35 -12.19
CA ARG A 37 -6.50 0.60 -13.64
C ARG A 37 -7.31 1.85 -13.95
N ALA A 38 -8.45 2.03 -13.29
CA ALA A 38 -9.32 3.18 -13.49
C ALA A 38 -8.64 4.51 -13.12
N LEU A 39 -7.74 4.47 -12.12
CA LEU A 39 -7.00 5.66 -11.65
C LEU A 39 -5.67 5.89 -12.40
N GLY A 40 -5.31 5.04 -13.37
CA GLY A 40 -4.04 5.13 -14.08
C GLY A 40 -2.82 4.84 -13.19
N LEU A 41 -2.99 4.03 -12.15
CA LEU A 41 -1.94 3.68 -11.19
C LEU A 41 -1.32 2.29 -11.44
N SER A 42 -1.78 1.57 -12.46
CA SER A 42 -1.19 0.29 -12.87
C SER A 42 -1.05 0.20 -14.38
N LYS A 43 0.04 -0.40 -14.83
CA LYS A 43 0.24 -0.81 -16.22
C LYS A 43 -0.44 -2.16 -16.47
N ARG A 44 -0.93 -2.39 -17.68
CA ARG A 44 -1.29 -3.76 -18.09
C ARG A 44 -0.02 -4.61 -18.09
N ASN A 45 -0.09 -5.75 -17.44
CA ASN A 45 0.96 -6.75 -17.52
C ASN A 45 1.02 -7.31 -18.94
N GLN A 46 2.23 -7.46 -19.52
CA GLN A 46 2.42 -8.06 -20.83
C GLN A 46 1.77 -9.46 -20.96
N TYR A 47 1.73 -10.22 -19.87
CA TYR A 47 1.09 -11.54 -19.83
C TYR A 47 -0.45 -11.45 -19.86
N GLU A 48 -1.06 -10.41 -19.30
CA GLU A 48 -2.51 -10.16 -19.46
C GLU A 48 -2.84 -9.84 -20.91
N VAL A 49 -2.03 -9.01 -21.57
CA VAL A 49 -2.19 -8.69 -23.00
C VAL A 49 -2.02 -9.93 -23.86
N PHE A 50 -1.00 -10.73 -23.57
CA PHE A 50 -0.75 -11.99 -24.27
C PHE A 50 -1.90 -12.98 -24.10
N SER A 51 -2.38 -13.19 -22.87
CA SER A 51 -3.52 -14.08 -22.60
C SER A 51 -4.79 -13.61 -23.32
N GLN A 52 -5.05 -12.30 -23.36
CA GLN A 52 -6.18 -11.74 -24.10
C GLN A 52 -6.02 -12.00 -25.61
N SER A 53 -4.81 -11.81 -26.16
CA SER A 53 -4.53 -12.04 -27.57
C SER A 53 -4.72 -13.51 -27.96
N LEU A 54 -4.36 -14.46 -27.08
CA LEU A 54 -4.63 -15.88 -27.29
C LEU A 54 -6.13 -16.18 -27.34
N ALA A 55 -6.91 -15.61 -26.39
CA ALA A 55 -8.36 -15.78 -26.34
C ALA A 55 -9.04 -15.19 -27.59
N ASP A 56 -8.58 -14.02 -28.03
CA ASP A 56 -9.09 -13.34 -29.21
C ASP A 56 -8.78 -14.15 -30.50
N ALA A 57 -7.56 -14.69 -30.63
CA ALA A 57 -7.16 -15.55 -31.74
C ALA A 57 -8.04 -16.81 -31.80
N TYR A 58 -8.23 -17.49 -30.67
CA TYR A 58 -9.12 -18.65 -30.59
C TYR A 58 -10.55 -18.29 -30.99
N SER A 59 -11.08 -17.17 -30.53
CA SER A 59 -12.45 -16.73 -30.86
C SER A 59 -12.64 -16.42 -32.35
N ARG A 60 -11.56 -16.04 -33.05
CA ARG A 60 -11.57 -15.83 -34.53
C ARG A 60 -11.28 -17.09 -35.33
N GLY A 61 -11.04 -18.24 -34.68
CA GLY A 61 -10.65 -19.49 -35.33
C GLY A 61 -9.21 -19.47 -35.86
N GLU A 62 -8.37 -18.59 -35.40
CA GLU A 62 -6.94 -18.51 -35.72
C GLU A 62 -6.14 -19.47 -34.81
N ASN A 63 -4.94 -19.86 -35.28
CA ASN A 63 -4.06 -20.71 -34.47
C ASN A 63 -3.42 -19.89 -33.32
N PRO A 64 -3.70 -20.21 -32.03
CA PRO A 64 -3.07 -19.52 -30.91
C PRO A 64 -1.54 -19.57 -30.91
N ASP A 65 -0.92 -20.61 -31.51
CA ASP A 65 0.54 -20.74 -31.59
C ASP A 65 1.19 -19.63 -32.46
N SER A 66 0.40 -18.91 -33.26
CA SER A 66 0.88 -17.76 -34.02
C SER A 66 1.00 -16.48 -33.23
N VAL A 67 0.45 -16.45 -32.01
CA VAL A 67 0.47 -15.26 -31.13
C VAL A 67 1.77 -15.20 -30.35
N SER A 68 2.51 -14.11 -30.51
CA SER A 68 3.76 -13.88 -29.77
C SER A 68 3.53 -13.04 -28.51
N LEU A 69 4.34 -13.30 -27.47
CA LEU A 69 4.37 -12.46 -26.28
C LEU A 69 4.88 -11.06 -26.68
N PRO A 70 4.15 -9.97 -26.38
CA PRO A 70 4.61 -8.62 -26.69
C PRO A 70 5.85 -8.26 -25.87
N GLU A 71 6.85 -7.62 -26.50
CA GLU A 71 8.11 -7.24 -25.85
C GLU A 71 7.90 -6.21 -24.73
N SER A 72 6.94 -5.30 -24.90
CA SER A 72 6.52 -4.35 -23.86
C SER A 72 5.13 -3.80 -24.15
N THR A 73 4.41 -3.40 -23.11
CA THR A 73 3.23 -2.58 -23.26
C THR A 73 3.64 -1.11 -23.22
N ASN A 74 3.70 -0.44 -24.36
CA ASN A 74 4.15 0.96 -24.50
C ASN A 74 3.19 2.00 -23.92
N HIS A 75 2.15 1.58 -23.20
CA HIS A 75 1.20 2.51 -22.62
C HIS A 75 1.63 2.89 -21.19
N GLU A 76 2.23 4.07 -21.04
CA GLU A 76 2.46 4.65 -19.73
C GLU A 76 1.10 5.07 -19.14
N PRO A 77 0.75 4.59 -17.94
CA PRO A 77 -0.46 5.03 -17.27
C PRO A 77 -0.34 6.53 -16.97
N SER A 78 -1.42 7.26 -17.20
CA SER A 78 -1.53 8.66 -16.80
C SER A 78 -2.33 8.73 -15.50
N PRO A 79 -1.70 8.92 -14.32
CA PRO A 79 -2.41 9.00 -13.06
C PRO A 79 -3.39 10.17 -13.04
N ILE A 80 -4.64 9.89 -12.63
CA ILE A 80 -5.66 10.93 -12.43
C ILE A 80 -5.24 11.88 -11.28
N PHE A 81 -4.53 11.34 -10.29
CA PHE A 81 -4.04 12.05 -9.12
C PHE A 81 -2.51 12.19 -9.16
N PRO A 82 -1.95 13.28 -9.74
CA PRO A 82 -0.51 13.40 -9.98
C PRO A 82 0.35 13.56 -8.71
N ASN A 83 -0.24 13.94 -7.58
CA ASN A 83 0.48 14.08 -6.31
C ASN A 83 0.38 12.83 -5.42
N ILE A 84 -0.19 11.73 -5.94
CA ILE A 84 -0.29 10.44 -5.25
C ILE A 84 0.71 9.47 -5.87
N ASP A 85 1.61 8.94 -5.05
CA ASP A 85 2.63 7.97 -5.49
C ASP A 85 2.07 6.53 -5.61
N GLY A 86 0.83 6.32 -5.25
CA GLY A 86 0.09 5.06 -5.45
C GLY A 86 -0.79 4.65 -4.28
N ILE A 87 -1.57 3.59 -4.51
CA ILE A 87 -2.36 2.91 -3.48
C ILE A 87 -1.67 1.59 -3.16
N LYS A 88 -1.42 1.34 -1.88
CA LYS A 88 -0.85 0.10 -1.38
C LYS A 88 -1.96 -0.78 -0.80
N PHE A 89 -2.12 -1.96 -1.36
CA PHE A 89 -3.07 -2.96 -0.90
C PHE A 89 -2.32 -4.05 -0.15
N LEU A 90 -2.62 -4.24 1.12
CA LEU A 90 -2.04 -5.30 1.94
C LEU A 90 -3.04 -6.44 2.07
N THR A 91 -2.51 -7.65 2.15
CA THR A 91 -3.26 -8.87 2.50
C THR A 91 -2.45 -9.67 3.52
N HIS A 92 -3.12 -10.44 4.36
CA HIS A 92 -2.47 -11.28 5.36
C HIS A 92 -3.33 -12.49 5.71
N GLY A 93 -2.78 -13.45 6.45
CA GLY A 93 -3.46 -14.67 6.87
C GLY A 93 -3.98 -14.67 8.31
N LEU A 94 -4.09 -13.50 8.95
CA LEU A 94 -4.38 -13.34 10.38
C LEU A 94 -5.73 -12.65 10.62
N GLY A 95 -6.04 -12.37 11.88
CA GLY A 95 -7.16 -11.55 12.34
C GLY A 95 -8.27 -12.31 13.06
N CYS A 96 -8.36 -13.64 12.94
CA CYS A 96 -9.46 -14.42 13.51
C CYS A 96 -9.05 -15.76 14.15
N GLY A 97 -8.19 -16.53 13.51
CA GLY A 97 -7.91 -17.91 13.91
C GLY A 97 -6.76 -18.07 14.93
N GLU A 98 -6.04 -17.02 15.21
CA GLU A 98 -4.89 -16.99 16.12
C GLU A 98 -5.27 -16.60 17.56
N THR A 99 -4.27 -16.59 18.45
CA THR A 99 -4.42 -16.08 19.82
C THR A 99 -4.66 -14.57 19.84
N ARG A 100 -5.26 -14.06 20.91
CA ARG A 100 -5.47 -12.61 21.08
C ARG A 100 -4.18 -11.80 20.97
N GLY A 101 -3.09 -12.29 21.55
CA GLY A 101 -1.79 -11.60 21.48
C GLY A 101 -1.31 -11.41 20.05
N ILE A 102 -1.46 -12.40 19.17
CA ILE A 102 -1.10 -12.28 17.75
C ILE A 102 -2.02 -11.27 17.04
N SER A 103 -3.31 -11.24 17.37
CA SER A 103 -4.24 -10.24 16.84
C SER A 103 -3.91 -8.82 17.28
N GLU A 104 -3.47 -8.65 18.54
CA GLU A 104 -2.99 -7.37 19.07
C GLU A 104 -1.68 -6.94 18.36
N GLU A 105 -0.75 -7.88 18.14
CA GLU A 105 0.48 -7.61 17.36
C GLU A 105 0.16 -7.22 15.91
N LEU A 106 -0.82 -7.87 15.27
CA LEU A 106 -1.30 -7.47 13.95
C LEU A 106 -1.81 -6.02 13.96
N CYS A 107 -2.66 -5.67 14.93
CA CYS A 107 -3.18 -4.29 15.07
C CYS A 107 -2.03 -3.30 15.30
N ALA A 108 -1.04 -3.67 16.11
CA ALA A 108 0.15 -2.87 16.36
C ALA A 108 0.99 -2.65 15.09
N LEU A 109 1.15 -3.69 14.26
CA LEU A 109 1.82 -3.60 12.96
C LEU A 109 1.06 -2.69 11.98
N LEU A 110 -0.26 -2.88 11.85
CA LEU A 110 -1.10 -2.05 10.99
C LEU A 110 -1.10 -0.58 11.43
N ALA A 111 -1.10 -0.32 12.74
CA ALA A 111 -0.93 1.02 13.30
C ALA A 111 0.42 1.63 12.92
N GLY A 112 1.50 0.84 12.90
CA GLY A 112 2.81 1.26 12.42
C GLY A 112 2.79 1.71 10.96
N TYR A 113 2.09 0.99 10.09
CA TYR A 113 1.86 1.41 8.69
C TYR A 113 1.02 2.69 8.62
N ALA A 114 -0.06 2.78 9.41
CA ALA A 114 -0.91 3.96 9.47
C ALA A 114 -0.12 5.22 9.86
N CYS A 115 0.76 5.10 10.84
CA CYS A 115 1.59 6.19 11.35
C CYS A 115 2.78 6.53 10.43
N ASN A 116 3.09 5.70 9.43
CA ASN A 116 4.24 5.96 8.55
C ASN A 116 4.05 7.28 7.80
N PRO A 117 5.08 8.17 7.74
CA PRO A 117 5.00 9.44 7.03
C PRO A 117 4.71 9.32 5.52
N ASN A 118 5.02 8.18 4.91
CA ASN A 118 4.73 7.92 3.50
C ASN A 118 3.25 7.58 3.23
N VAL A 119 2.46 7.31 4.27
CA VAL A 119 1.02 7.05 4.20
C VAL A 119 0.25 8.31 4.55
N SER A 120 -0.70 8.69 3.71
CA SER A 120 -1.49 9.91 3.85
C SER A 120 -2.97 9.67 4.12
N GLY A 121 -3.42 8.44 3.98
CA GLY A 121 -4.80 8.04 4.27
C GLY A 121 -4.94 6.54 4.18
N ILE A 122 -5.99 6.00 4.82
CA ILE A 122 -6.14 4.57 5.02
C ILE A 122 -7.60 4.18 4.85
N THR A 123 -7.82 3.09 4.12
CA THR A 123 -9.10 2.37 4.04
C THR A 123 -8.93 1.02 4.73
N ILE A 124 -9.80 0.72 5.67
CA ILE A 124 -9.81 -0.51 6.46
C ILE A 124 -11.07 -1.29 6.12
N LEU A 125 -10.90 -2.56 5.75
CA LEU A 125 -12.00 -3.51 5.65
C LEU A 125 -12.00 -4.42 6.87
N SER A 126 -13.15 -4.54 7.52
CA SER A 126 -13.38 -5.32 8.72
C SER A 126 -14.62 -6.18 8.53
N LEU A 127 -14.58 -7.45 8.96
CA LEU A 127 -15.76 -8.32 8.93
C LEU A 127 -16.72 -8.00 10.08
N GLY A 128 -16.18 -7.70 11.28
CA GLY A 128 -16.93 -7.41 12.50
C GLY A 128 -16.83 -8.48 13.59
N CYS A 129 -16.62 -9.75 13.24
CA CYS A 129 -16.52 -10.87 14.20
C CYS A 129 -15.10 -11.36 14.48
N GLN A 130 -14.08 -10.69 13.92
CA GLN A 130 -12.67 -11.06 14.08
C GLN A 130 -12.11 -10.70 15.48
N HIS A 131 -10.97 -11.30 15.85
CA HIS A 131 -10.25 -10.97 17.08
C HIS A 131 -9.50 -9.63 16.97
N ALA A 132 -8.94 -9.32 15.80
CA ALA A 132 -8.30 -8.04 15.52
C ALA A 132 -9.35 -6.94 15.35
N GLN A 133 -9.84 -6.41 16.47
CA GLN A 133 -10.88 -5.39 16.48
C GLN A 133 -10.37 -4.02 16.04
N VAL A 134 -11.22 -3.24 15.38
CA VAL A 134 -10.91 -1.87 14.96
C VAL A 134 -10.54 -0.99 16.14
N SER A 135 -11.20 -1.14 17.28
CA SER A 135 -10.88 -0.40 18.51
C SER A 135 -9.45 -0.63 19.01
N ILE A 136 -8.93 -1.87 18.89
CA ILE A 136 -7.54 -2.18 19.24
C ILE A 136 -6.58 -1.45 18.30
N LEU A 137 -6.89 -1.42 17.00
CA LEU A 137 -6.10 -0.68 16.02
C LEU A 137 -6.10 0.83 16.30
N GLU A 138 -7.24 1.40 16.63
CA GLU A 138 -7.38 2.83 16.98
C GLU A 138 -6.57 3.17 18.24
N ASP A 139 -6.61 2.32 19.27
CA ASP A 139 -5.79 2.45 20.47
C ASP A 139 -4.29 2.38 20.14
N GLU A 140 -3.87 1.47 19.27
CA GLU A 140 -2.48 1.33 18.84
C GLU A 140 -2.01 2.51 17.97
N ILE A 141 -2.89 3.10 17.16
CA ILE A 141 -2.61 4.34 16.43
C ILE A 141 -2.44 5.50 17.43
N ALA A 142 -3.35 5.66 18.38
CA ALA A 142 -3.29 6.73 19.37
C ALA A 142 -2.01 6.68 20.23
N LYS A 143 -1.54 5.47 20.59
CA LYS A 143 -0.28 5.28 21.33
C LYS A 143 0.96 5.73 20.52
N ARG A 144 0.97 5.49 19.20
CA ARG A 144 2.12 5.79 18.32
C ARG A 144 2.09 7.20 17.75
N CYS A 145 0.90 7.67 17.43
CA CYS A 145 0.62 8.96 16.80
C CYS A 145 -0.47 9.69 17.57
N PRO A 146 -0.16 10.33 18.72
CA PRO A 146 -1.16 11.04 19.51
C PRO A 146 -1.92 12.14 18.76
N ASN A 147 -1.30 12.69 17.71
CA ASN A 147 -1.87 13.73 16.84
C ASN A 147 -2.21 13.17 15.45
N PHE A 148 -2.74 11.95 15.39
CA PHE A 148 -3.10 11.33 14.12
C PHE A 148 -4.27 12.10 13.47
N ASP A 149 -4.02 12.66 12.27
CA ASP A 149 -4.98 13.51 11.53
C ASP A 149 -5.24 13.02 10.10
N LYS A 150 -4.67 11.87 9.74
CA LYS A 150 -4.85 11.31 8.40
C LYS A 150 -6.26 10.73 8.26
N PRO A 151 -6.88 10.79 7.05
CA PRO A 151 -8.13 10.11 6.79
C PRO A 151 -8.05 8.63 7.15
N LEU A 152 -8.94 8.17 8.03
CA LEU A 152 -9.11 6.78 8.45
C LEU A 152 -10.53 6.35 8.11
N LEU A 153 -10.68 5.56 7.05
CA LEU A 153 -11.97 5.06 6.57
C LEU A 153 -12.12 3.61 7.00
N VAL A 154 -13.16 3.31 7.78
CA VAL A 154 -13.43 1.96 8.29
C VAL A 154 -14.74 1.46 7.75
N PHE A 155 -14.72 0.30 7.08
CA PHE A 155 -15.88 -0.39 6.54
C PHE A 155 -15.99 -1.77 7.18
N GLU A 156 -16.99 -1.92 8.05
CA GLU A 156 -17.26 -3.17 8.74
C GLU A 156 -18.45 -3.87 8.08
N GLN A 157 -18.19 -5.03 7.46
CA GLN A 157 -19.16 -5.71 6.60
C GLN A 157 -20.49 -5.98 7.30
N GLN A 158 -20.48 -6.36 8.58
CA GLN A 158 -21.69 -6.63 9.34
C GLN A 158 -22.57 -5.39 9.61
N LYS A 159 -22.07 -4.19 9.33
CA LYS A 159 -22.85 -2.93 9.45
C LYS A 159 -23.58 -2.54 8.16
N TYR A 160 -23.38 -3.30 7.08
CA TYR A 160 -24.00 -3.04 5.78
C TYR A 160 -25.05 -4.11 5.46
N SER A 161 -26.01 -3.77 4.63
CA SER A 161 -27.05 -4.72 4.18
C SER A 161 -26.48 -5.79 3.23
N SER A 162 -25.37 -5.49 2.56
CA SER A 162 -24.67 -6.39 1.66
C SER A 162 -23.21 -6.00 1.48
N GLU A 163 -22.37 -6.98 1.12
CA GLU A 163 -20.98 -6.75 0.72
C GLU A 163 -20.88 -5.76 -0.45
N ARG A 164 -21.81 -5.86 -1.42
CA ARG A 164 -21.89 -4.93 -2.54
C ARG A 164 -22.02 -3.48 -2.09
N GLU A 165 -22.89 -3.21 -1.15
CA GLU A 165 -23.09 -1.86 -0.61
C GLU A 165 -21.84 -1.37 0.10
N MET A 166 -21.22 -2.22 0.93
CA MET A 166 -19.96 -1.89 1.60
C MET A 166 -18.85 -1.55 0.61
N LEU A 167 -18.64 -2.38 -0.43
CA LEU A 167 -17.61 -2.15 -1.44
C LEU A 167 -17.87 -0.88 -2.26
N GLU A 168 -19.13 -0.60 -2.62
CA GLU A 168 -19.46 0.65 -3.30
C GLU A 168 -19.09 1.87 -2.44
N GLN A 169 -19.42 1.85 -1.16
CA GLN A 169 -19.08 2.92 -0.23
C GLN A 169 -17.57 3.03 0.00
N ALA A 170 -16.87 1.89 0.12
CA ALA A 170 -15.42 1.85 0.28
C ALA A 170 -14.71 2.49 -0.93
N ILE A 171 -15.10 2.14 -2.16
CA ILE A 171 -14.56 2.72 -3.39
C ILE A 171 -14.83 4.23 -3.43
N ARG A 172 -16.08 4.63 -3.21
CA ARG A 172 -16.50 6.04 -3.28
C ARG A 172 -15.76 6.92 -2.28
N GLN A 173 -15.67 6.47 -1.03
CA GLN A 173 -15.03 7.26 0.03
C GLN A 173 -13.50 7.23 -0.11
N THR A 174 -12.91 6.11 -0.54
CA THR A 174 -11.48 6.05 -0.86
C THR A 174 -11.14 7.01 -1.99
N TYR A 175 -11.96 7.08 -3.06
CA TYR A 175 -11.78 8.05 -4.15
C TYR A 175 -11.83 9.50 -3.64
N ALA A 176 -12.79 9.83 -2.78
CA ALA A 176 -12.88 11.16 -2.17
C ALA A 176 -11.64 11.46 -1.31
N GLY A 177 -11.18 10.48 -0.52
CA GLY A 177 -9.94 10.59 0.27
C GLY A 177 -8.71 10.82 -0.61
N LEU A 178 -8.58 10.08 -1.72
CA LEU A 178 -7.51 10.27 -2.70
C LEU A 178 -7.54 11.68 -3.29
N SER A 179 -8.72 12.18 -3.66
CA SER A 179 -8.87 13.55 -4.15
C SER A 179 -8.37 14.58 -3.14
N HIS A 180 -8.70 14.39 -1.86
CA HIS A 180 -8.25 15.29 -0.79
C HIS A 180 -6.72 15.25 -0.60
N ILE A 181 -6.10 14.06 -0.48
CA ILE A 181 -4.65 13.97 -0.30
C ILE A 181 -3.85 14.35 -1.55
N ASN A 182 -4.48 14.38 -2.73
CA ASN A 182 -3.86 14.87 -3.96
C ASN A 182 -3.59 16.40 -3.93
N GLU A 183 -4.20 17.12 -3.01
CA GLU A 183 -3.90 18.55 -2.78
C GLU A 183 -2.54 18.77 -2.12
N LEU A 184 -2.00 17.76 -1.44
CA LEU A 184 -0.69 17.81 -0.81
C LEU A 184 0.41 17.91 -1.87
N LYS A 185 1.36 18.81 -1.64
CA LYS A 185 2.49 19.03 -2.56
C LYS A 185 3.80 18.77 -1.85
N ARG A 186 4.80 18.36 -2.62
CA ARG A 186 6.18 18.25 -2.13
C ARG A 186 6.74 19.61 -1.76
N ALA A 187 7.40 19.69 -0.63
CA ALA A 187 8.11 20.88 -0.15
C ALA A 187 9.57 20.52 0.21
N PRO A 188 10.48 21.49 0.22
CA PRO A 188 11.81 21.31 0.76
C PRO A 188 11.75 20.83 2.21
N ALA A 189 12.61 19.88 2.56
CA ALA A 189 12.74 19.36 3.93
C ALA A 189 14.21 19.03 4.20
N PRO A 190 14.67 19.17 5.46
CA PRO A 190 16.04 18.84 5.81
C PRO A 190 16.28 17.33 5.73
N LEU A 191 17.49 16.95 5.30
CA LEU A 191 17.90 15.54 5.18
C LEU A 191 17.87 14.80 6.52
N SER A 192 17.95 15.52 7.64
CA SER A 192 17.77 14.96 8.98
C SER A 192 16.40 14.33 9.24
N LYS A 193 15.41 14.60 8.38
CA LYS A 193 14.09 13.94 8.42
C LYS A 193 14.04 12.64 7.61
N LEU A 194 15.07 12.36 6.80
CA LEU A 194 15.13 11.14 6.01
C LEU A 194 15.43 9.93 6.91
N CYS A 195 14.65 8.88 6.73
CA CYS A 195 14.89 7.57 7.33
C CYS A 195 15.14 6.56 6.21
N LEU A 196 16.30 5.90 6.24
CA LEU A 196 16.71 4.89 5.28
C LEU A 196 16.66 3.51 5.93
N GLY A 197 15.80 2.63 5.42
CA GLY A 197 15.82 1.21 5.75
C GLY A 197 16.84 0.48 4.88
N MET A 198 17.62 -0.40 5.49
CA MET A 198 18.62 -1.21 4.80
C MET A 198 18.42 -2.68 5.17
N GLU A 199 18.50 -3.54 4.19
CA GLU A 199 18.34 -4.98 4.38
C GLU A 199 19.36 -5.73 3.53
N CYS A 200 19.94 -6.79 4.11
CA CYS A 200 20.81 -7.72 3.39
C CYS A 200 19.95 -8.79 2.71
N GLY A 201 19.79 -8.72 1.39
CA GLY A 201 18.89 -9.58 0.61
C GLY A 201 19.37 -11.00 0.36
N ALA A 202 20.67 -11.30 0.56
CA ALA A 202 21.26 -12.62 0.31
C ALA A 202 22.49 -12.87 1.17
N SER A 203 22.65 -14.14 1.60
CA SER A 203 23.86 -14.59 2.32
C SER A 203 24.90 -15.09 1.31
N ASP A 204 25.51 -14.17 0.56
CA ASP A 204 26.63 -14.49 -0.33
C ASP A 204 27.91 -13.78 0.12
N GLY A 205 29.09 -14.40 -0.18
CA GLY A 205 30.37 -13.85 0.25
C GLY A 205 30.72 -12.52 -0.43
N PHE A 206 30.19 -12.26 -1.63
CA PHE A 206 30.45 -11.02 -2.37
C PHE A 206 29.71 -9.83 -1.78
N SER A 207 28.50 -9.99 -1.28
CA SER A 207 27.77 -8.90 -0.64
C SER A 207 28.50 -8.35 0.59
N GLY A 208 29.21 -9.23 1.34
CA GLY A 208 30.01 -8.85 2.49
C GLY A 208 31.22 -7.96 2.16
N ILE A 209 31.78 -8.05 0.96
CA ILE A 209 32.96 -7.28 0.53
C ILE A 209 32.66 -6.14 -0.44
N SER A 210 31.44 -6.07 -0.97
CA SER A 210 31.03 -5.05 -1.96
C SER A 210 29.81 -4.24 -1.50
N ALA A 211 28.61 -4.84 -1.57
CA ALA A 211 27.35 -4.14 -1.33
C ALA A 211 27.20 -3.67 0.13
N ASN A 212 27.50 -4.54 1.12
CA ASN A 212 27.33 -4.19 2.53
C ASN A 212 28.28 -3.06 2.98
N PRO A 213 29.59 -3.05 2.64
CA PRO A 213 30.45 -1.91 2.93
C PRO A 213 30.02 -0.62 2.24
N ALA A 214 29.52 -0.69 0.99
CA ALA A 214 29.01 0.48 0.28
C ALA A 214 27.75 1.05 0.95
N MET A 215 26.83 0.18 1.37
CA MET A 215 25.64 0.59 2.15
C MET A 215 26.06 1.18 3.51
N GLY A 216 27.03 0.56 4.19
CA GLY A 216 27.56 1.08 5.46
C GLY A 216 28.12 2.49 5.31
N HIS A 217 28.91 2.75 4.25
CA HIS A 217 29.44 4.10 3.98
C HIS A 217 28.32 5.11 3.67
N ALA A 218 27.30 4.72 2.89
CA ALA A 218 26.15 5.57 2.64
C ALA A 218 25.36 5.87 3.94
N ALA A 219 25.27 4.88 4.84
CA ALA A 219 24.69 5.02 6.16
C ALA A 219 25.46 6.05 7.01
N ASP A 220 26.79 5.97 7.06
CA ASP A 220 27.63 6.92 7.79
C ASP A 220 27.43 8.36 7.29
N LEU A 221 27.37 8.55 5.95
CA LEU A 221 27.11 9.87 5.37
C LEU A 221 25.73 10.41 5.77
N LEU A 222 24.69 9.57 5.74
CA LEU A 222 23.35 9.98 6.15
C LEU A 222 23.28 10.30 7.65
N ALA A 223 23.92 9.48 8.49
CA ALA A 223 24.00 9.71 9.92
C ALA A 223 24.73 11.03 10.25
N ALA A 224 25.82 11.35 9.52
CA ALA A 224 26.58 12.59 9.71
C ALA A 224 25.75 13.87 9.47
N ILE A 225 24.73 13.81 8.62
CA ILE A 225 23.80 14.92 8.37
C ILE A 225 22.52 14.83 9.21
N GLY A 226 22.47 13.94 10.22
CA GLY A 226 21.39 13.77 11.18
C GLY A 226 20.22 12.91 10.69
N GLY A 227 20.35 12.19 9.57
CA GLY A 227 19.36 11.22 9.11
C GLY A 227 19.27 10.01 10.02
N ARG A 228 18.22 9.20 9.83
CA ARG A 228 17.97 7.97 10.59
C ARG A 228 18.21 6.75 9.73
N LEU A 229 18.65 5.67 10.39
CA LEU A 229 18.95 4.37 9.77
C LEU A 229 18.21 3.28 10.51
N ILE A 230 17.70 2.29 9.76
CA ILE A 230 17.01 1.09 10.28
C ILE A 230 17.55 -0.12 9.53
#